data_95087dbb0e48a58f0387245bf1ba6e9e
#
_entry.id   95087dbb0e48a58f0387245bf1ba6e9e
#
_cell.length_a   1.000
_cell.length_b   1.000
_cell.length_c   1.000
_cell.angle_alpha   90.00
_cell.angle_beta   90.00
_cell.angle_gamma   90.00
#
_symmetry.space_group_name_H-M   'P 1'
#
loop_
_entity.id
_entity.type
_entity.pdbx_description
1 polymer ?
#
loop_
_entity_poly.entity_id
_entity_poly.type
_entity_poly.pdbx_seq_one_letter_code
_entity_poly.pdbx_strand_id
1 'polypeptide(L)'
;LYDMIDRVDNKDVWRDDLIDGGTKSRFIKPYIERRLENFDEFIYASPRVGYGQFALSVVCNQLGCKSTIFVPKGELTEISKQCIELGSNVIQVSMGFLTNLHHKSKKYRDENPNSFLLPFGYDDEEIINDGIEIIKNLYDWNSYDEVWSVISSGVLSRILQGVFIKSKIIGVRIGHQTTEKEQGRAKLLVSRYEFRRTCVIKERPPFPSNLYYDSKGWKPFVEQSKSNSLFWNCGGN
;
A
#
# COMPACT_ATOMS: atom_id res chain seq x y z
N LEU A 1 -1.02 -20.34 -11.84
CA LEU A 1 -1.30 -18.94 -11.53
C LEU A 1 -2.78 -18.81 -11.26
N TYR A 2 -3.17 -18.45 -10.03
CA TYR A 2 -4.56 -18.13 -9.74
C TYR A 2 -4.98 -16.96 -10.62
N ASP A 3 -6.21 -16.99 -11.15
CA ASP A 3 -6.77 -15.86 -11.84
C ASP A 3 -6.95 -14.74 -10.80
N MET A 4 -6.09 -13.73 -10.87
CA MET A 4 -6.08 -12.61 -9.92
C MET A 4 -7.13 -11.55 -10.26
N ILE A 5 -7.93 -11.78 -11.30
CA ILE A 5 -9.03 -10.93 -11.69
C ILE A 5 -10.35 -11.63 -11.39
N ASP A 6 -11.11 -11.09 -10.45
CA ASP A 6 -12.47 -11.52 -10.17
C ASP A 6 -13.48 -10.60 -10.88
N ARG A 7 -14.58 -11.20 -11.34
CA ARG A 7 -15.73 -10.45 -11.87
C ARG A 7 -16.79 -10.29 -10.78
N VAL A 8 -16.94 -9.07 -10.29
CA VAL A 8 -17.88 -8.72 -9.21
C VAL A 8 -18.80 -7.60 -9.68
N ASP A 9 -20.12 -7.80 -9.59
CA ASP A 9 -21.13 -6.81 -10.05
C ASP A 9 -20.87 -6.32 -11.49
N ASN A 10 -20.47 -7.23 -12.39
CA ASN A 10 -20.07 -6.93 -13.78
C ASN A 10 -18.86 -5.99 -13.91
N LYS A 11 -18.02 -5.89 -12.90
CA LYS A 11 -16.78 -5.12 -12.86
C LYS A 11 -15.60 -6.03 -12.61
N ASP A 12 -14.46 -5.73 -13.21
CA ASP A 12 -13.23 -6.46 -12.98
C ASP A 12 -12.52 -5.92 -11.75
N VAL A 13 -12.03 -6.81 -10.89
CA VAL A 13 -11.33 -6.50 -9.64
C VAL A 13 -10.01 -7.24 -9.61
N TRP A 14 -8.91 -6.53 -9.52
CA TRP A 14 -7.60 -7.12 -9.22
C TRP A 14 -7.47 -7.41 -7.73
N ARG A 15 -7.16 -8.67 -7.39
CA ARG A 15 -7.26 -9.24 -6.04
C ARG A 15 -5.89 -9.44 -5.37
N ASP A 16 -5.16 -8.36 -5.12
CA ASP A 16 -3.91 -8.43 -4.33
C ASP A 16 -4.14 -8.71 -2.83
N ASP A 17 -5.39 -8.71 -2.38
CA ASP A 17 -5.77 -9.22 -1.06
C ASP A 17 -5.55 -10.74 -0.90
N LEU A 18 -5.36 -11.47 -1.99
CA LEU A 18 -5.05 -12.90 -1.99
C LEU A 18 -3.56 -13.20 -1.77
N ILE A 19 -2.72 -12.17 -1.73
CA ILE A 19 -1.30 -12.33 -1.45
C ILE A 19 -0.92 -11.70 -0.10
N ASP A 20 0.00 -12.35 0.60
CA ASP A 20 0.50 -11.86 1.88
C ASP A 20 1.19 -10.50 1.71
N GLY A 21 0.81 -9.54 2.53
CA GLY A 21 1.31 -8.17 2.45
C GLY A 21 0.72 -7.32 1.31
N GLY A 22 -0.13 -7.90 0.46
CA GLY A 22 -0.85 -7.21 -0.60
C GLY A 22 0.04 -6.60 -1.69
N THR A 23 -0.49 -5.63 -2.44
CA THR A 23 0.24 -4.95 -3.51
C THR A 23 1.61 -4.40 -3.09
N LYS A 24 1.72 -3.91 -1.85
CA LYS A 24 2.98 -3.31 -1.37
C LYS A 24 4.11 -4.33 -1.28
N SER A 25 3.82 -5.56 -0.85
CA SER A 25 4.82 -6.61 -0.76
C SER A 25 5.45 -6.94 -2.12
N ARG A 26 4.66 -6.91 -3.21
CA ARG A 26 5.17 -7.11 -4.57
C ARG A 26 6.27 -6.12 -4.93
N PHE A 27 6.11 -4.86 -4.53
CA PHE A 27 7.02 -3.79 -4.94
C PHE A 27 8.25 -3.69 -4.06
N ILE A 28 8.07 -3.88 -2.73
CA ILE A 28 9.19 -3.73 -1.81
C ILE A 28 10.07 -4.98 -1.71
N LYS A 29 9.58 -6.16 -2.09
CA LYS A 29 10.36 -7.38 -2.02
C LYS A 29 11.65 -7.32 -2.86
N PRO A 30 11.61 -7.05 -4.18
CA PRO A 30 12.84 -6.93 -4.96
C PRO A 30 13.73 -5.75 -4.52
N TYR A 31 13.13 -4.68 -4.02
CA TYR A 31 13.84 -3.54 -3.48
C TYR A 31 14.66 -3.89 -2.23
N ILE A 32 14.10 -4.72 -1.35
CA ILE A 32 14.78 -5.25 -0.15
C ILE A 32 15.83 -6.30 -0.55
N GLU A 33 15.50 -7.23 -1.43
CA GLU A 33 16.41 -8.29 -1.89
C GLU A 33 17.74 -7.72 -2.39
N ARG A 34 17.72 -6.65 -3.18
CA ARG A 34 18.94 -5.98 -3.67
C ARG A 34 19.79 -5.34 -2.56
N ARG A 35 19.23 -5.15 -1.37
CA ARG A 35 19.89 -4.50 -0.23
C ARG A 35 20.38 -5.45 0.85
N LEU A 36 20.03 -6.74 0.75
CA LEU A 36 20.40 -7.74 1.75
C LEU A 36 21.92 -7.96 1.88
N GLU A 37 22.70 -7.67 0.85
CA GLU A 37 24.16 -7.76 0.91
C GLU A 37 24.77 -6.71 1.89
N ASN A 38 24.09 -5.58 2.08
CA ASN A 38 24.60 -4.45 2.87
C ASN A 38 23.83 -4.22 4.17
N PHE A 39 22.59 -4.75 4.27
CA PHE A 39 21.70 -4.50 5.42
C PHE A 39 20.99 -5.78 5.86
N ASP A 40 20.93 -5.99 7.17
CA ASP A 40 20.22 -7.13 7.78
C ASP A 40 18.90 -6.73 8.45
N GLU A 41 18.64 -5.41 8.54
CA GLU A 41 17.44 -4.84 9.15
C GLU A 41 16.83 -3.75 8.27
N PHE A 42 15.50 -3.77 8.16
CA PHE A 42 14.73 -2.79 7.42
C PHE A 42 13.75 -2.05 8.33
N ILE A 43 13.80 -0.71 8.30
CA ILE A 43 13.08 0.16 9.20
C ILE A 43 11.95 0.86 8.44
N TYR A 44 10.79 1.00 9.08
CA TYR A 44 9.68 1.76 8.53
C TYR A 44 8.94 2.59 9.59
N ALA A 45 8.66 3.85 9.28
CA ALA A 45 7.81 4.72 10.08
C ALA A 45 6.37 4.66 9.55
N SER A 46 5.44 4.11 10.34
CA SER A 46 4.07 3.83 9.89
C SER A 46 3.03 4.64 10.66
N PRO A 47 1.99 5.18 9.98
CA PRO A 47 0.78 5.59 10.65
C PRO A 47 0.16 4.38 11.39
N ARG A 48 -0.61 4.64 12.43
CA ARG A 48 -1.18 3.62 13.30
C ARG A 48 -1.93 2.49 12.55
N VAL A 49 -2.68 2.85 11.49
CA VAL A 49 -3.46 1.91 10.67
C VAL A 49 -2.86 1.73 9.26
N GLY A 50 -1.59 2.09 9.09
CA GLY A 50 -0.90 2.00 7.80
C GLY A 50 -0.58 0.56 7.41
N TYR A 51 -1.06 0.10 6.26
CA TYR A 51 -0.83 -1.27 5.77
C TYR A 51 0.64 -1.53 5.38
N GLY A 52 1.45 -0.48 5.16
CA GLY A 52 2.87 -0.63 4.83
C GLY A 52 3.67 -1.37 5.91
N GLN A 53 3.33 -1.21 7.20
CA GLN A 53 3.99 -1.96 8.27
C GLN A 53 3.84 -3.47 8.09
N PHE A 54 2.64 -3.94 7.72
CA PHE A 54 2.38 -5.36 7.50
C PHE A 54 3.11 -5.88 6.26
N ALA A 55 3.08 -5.14 5.16
CA ALA A 55 3.82 -5.52 3.95
C ALA A 55 5.33 -5.69 4.22
N LEU A 56 5.94 -4.78 5.00
CA LEU A 56 7.34 -4.94 5.39
C LEU A 56 7.58 -6.18 6.25
N SER A 57 6.72 -6.40 7.25
CA SER A 57 6.83 -7.57 8.15
C SER A 57 6.77 -8.87 7.38
N VAL A 58 5.82 -8.99 6.43
CA VAL A 58 5.68 -10.16 5.56
C VAL A 58 6.95 -10.37 4.73
N VAL A 59 7.42 -9.34 4.05
CA VAL A 59 8.60 -9.46 3.18
C VAL A 59 9.86 -9.80 3.97
N CYS A 60 10.10 -9.13 5.10
CA CYS A 60 11.27 -9.44 5.93
C CYS A 60 11.22 -10.84 6.52
N ASN A 61 10.04 -11.31 6.95
CA ASN A 61 9.85 -12.68 7.40
C ASN A 61 10.17 -13.69 6.29
N GLN A 62 9.68 -13.47 5.06
CA GLN A 62 9.96 -14.33 3.90
C GLN A 62 11.44 -14.34 3.51
N LEU A 63 12.13 -13.23 3.66
CA LEU A 63 13.54 -13.08 3.27
C LEU A 63 14.51 -13.42 4.41
N GLY A 64 14.01 -13.69 5.62
CA GLY A 64 14.83 -14.01 6.79
C GLY A 64 15.64 -12.82 7.34
N CYS A 65 15.22 -11.58 7.05
CA CYS A 65 15.84 -10.37 7.56
C CYS A 65 14.97 -9.71 8.65
N LYS A 66 15.55 -8.78 9.41
CA LYS A 66 14.86 -8.09 10.50
C LYS A 66 14.00 -6.94 9.97
N SER A 67 12.88 -6.68 10.65
CA SER A 67 12.08 -5.48 10.43
C SER A 67 11.84 -4.73 11.74
N THR A 68 12.02 -3.41 11.72
CA THR A 68 11.71 -2.52 12.84
C THR A 68 10.73 -1.45 12.40
N ILE A 69 9.60 -1.36 13.11
CA ILE A 69 8.47 -0.52 12.74
C ILE A 69 8.22 0.51 13.84
N PHE A 70 8.25 1.78 13.47
CA PHE A 70 7.91 2.89 14.37
C PHE A 70 6.45 3.26 14.20
N VAL A 71 5.67 3.19 15.28
CA VAL A 71 4.24 3.53 15.30
C VAL A 71 3.92 4.53 16.42
N PRO A 72 2.83 5.30 16.31
CA PRO A 72 2.37 6.16 17.40
C PRO A 72 2.04 5.34 18.65
N LYS A 73 2.44 5.83 19.83
CA LYS A 73 2.13 5.21 21.13
C LYS A 73 0.61 5.11 21.35
N GLY A 74 0.19 4.00 21.91
CA GLY A 74 -1.19 3.71 22.28
C GLY A 74 -1.47 2.22 22.25
N GLU A 75 -2.73 1.82 22.32
CA GLU A 75 -3.12 0.43 22.15
C GLU A 75 -2.68 -0.07 20.77
N LEU A 76 -2.04 -1.23 20.71
CA LEU A 76 -1.61 -1.82 19.44
C LEU A 76 -2.82 -2.18 18.58
N THR A 77 -2.79 -1.75 17.34
CA THR A 77 -3.81 -2.16 16.35
C THR A 77 -3.61 -3.62 15.96
N GLU A 78 -4.64 -4.24 15.41
CA GLU A 78 -4.56 -5.62 14.93
C GLU A 78 -3.41 -5.81 13.94
N ILE A 79 -3.26 -4.87 13.02
CA ILE A 79 -2.16 -4.90 12.04
C ILE A 79 -0.77 -4.82 12.71
N SER A 80 -0.62 -4.05 13.80
CA SER A 80 0.66 -4.00 14.53
C SER A 80 0.93 -5.28 15.33
N LYS A 81 -0.11 -5.97 15.82
CA LYS A 81 0.02 -7.28 16.48
C LYS A 81 0.47 -8.34 15.46
N GLN A 82 -0.14 -8.38 14.28
CA GLN A 82 0.28 -9.27 13.18
C GLN A 82 1.73 -9.04 12.78
N CYS A 83 2.20 -7.78 12.77
CA CYS A 83 3.62 -7.49 12.54
C CYS A 83 4.53 -8.13 13.60
N ILE A 84 4.13 -8.08 14.88
CA ILE A 84 4.89 -8.72 15.98
C ILE A 84 4.89 -10.24 15.81
N GLU A 85 3.77 -10.85 15.46
CA GLU A 85 3.64 -12.28 15.20
C GLU A 85 4.54 -12.75 14.05
N LEU A 86 4.75 -11.89 13.04
CA LEU A 86 5.70 -12.10 11.94
C LEU A 86 7.17 -11.85 12.34
N GLY A 87 7.45 -11.50 13.60
CA GLY A 87 8.80 -11.29 14.11
C GLY A 87 9.32 -9.85 14.00
N SER A 88 8.46 -8.88 13.67
CA SER A 88 8.89 -7.48 13.61
C SER A 88 9.06 -6.86 15.01
N ASN A 89 10.07 -6.02 15.16
CA ASN A 89 10.24 -5.16 16.32
C ASN A 89 9.36 -3.90 16.16
N VAL A 90 8.29 -3.80 16.96
CA VAL A 90 7.36 -2.66 16.91
C VAL A 90 7.66 -1.67 18.02
N ILE A 91 8.20 -0.52 17.67
CA ILE A 91 8.60 0.57 18.60
C ILE A 91 7.51 1.64 18.62
N GLN A 92 6.93 1.87 19.81
CA GLN A 92 5.94 2.90 20.03
C GLN A 92 6.59 4.24 20.38
N VAL A 93 6.24 5.30 19.66
CA VAL A 93 6.78 6.65 19.85
C VAL A 93 5.74 7.56 20.50
N SER A 94 6.10 8.17 21.63
CA SER A 94 5.28 9.20 22.29
C SER A 94 5.13 10.43 21.39
N MET A 95 3.98 11.11 21.47
CA MET A 95 3.64 12.23 20.58
C MET A 95 3.80 11.86 19.09
N GLY A 96 3.08 10.83 18.66
CA GLY A 96 3.23 10.14 17.38
C GLY A 96 2.74 10.89 16.15
N PHE A 97 3.13 12.17 15.98
CA PHE A 97 3.05 12.83 14.69
C PHE A 97 4.03 12.18 13.71
N LEU A 98 3.70 12.12 12.43
CA LEU A 98 4.55 11.50 11.41
C LEU A 98 5.98 12.07 11.41
N THR A 99 6.13 13.37 11.58
CA THR A 99 7.45 14.03 11.69
C THR A 99 8.30 13.46 12.83
N ASN A 100 7.67 13.17 13.97
CA ASN A 100 8.34 12.62 15.14
C ASN A 100 8.73 11.15 14.93
N LEU A 101 7.84 10.38 14.30
CA LEU A 101 8.14 8.99 13.90
C LEU A 101 9.34 8.93 12.95
N HIS A 102 9.36 9.80 11.94
CA HIS A 102 10.49 9.90 11.01
C HIS A 102 11.78 10.32 11.68
N HIS A 103 11.72 11.28 12.60
CA HIS A 103 12.92 11.69 13.36
C HIS A 103 13.48 10.53 14.20
N LYS A 104 12.61 9.80 14.90
CA LYS A 104 13.03 8.66 15.73
C LYS A 104 13.55 7.48 14.89
N SER A 105 12.92 7.19 13.75
CA SER A 105 13.39 6.13 12.85
C SER A 105 14.74 6.48 12.20
N LYS A 106 14.97 7.74 11.84
CA LYS A 106 16.28 8.21 11.35
C LYS A 106 17.35 8.07 12.42
N LYS A 107 17.08 8.52 13.66
CA LYS A 107 18.02 8.38 14.77
C LYS A 107 18.38 6.91 15.01
N TYR A 108 17.38 6.02 15.01
CA TYR A 108 17.60 4.58 15.15
C TYR A 108 18.50 4.03 14.04
N ARG A 109 18.24 4.38 12.79
CA ARG A 109 19.10 4.00 11.65
C ARG A 109 20.55 4.48 11.86
N ASP A 110 20.73 5.73 12.30
CA ASP A 110 22.06 6.30 12.49
C ASP A 110 22.86 5.60 13.62
N GLU A 111 22.14 5.04 14.61
CA GLU A 111 22.71 4.24 15.70
C GLU A 111 22.88 2.74 15.32
N ASN A 112 22.29 2.29 14.20
CA ASN A 112 22.33 0.90 13.72
C ASN A 112 22.79 0.84 12.26
N PRO A 113 24.08 0.86 11.96
CA PRO A 113 24.61 1.04 10.61
C PRO A 113 24.25 -0.06 9.62
N ASN A 114 23.91 -1.26 10.09
CA ASN A 114 23.45 -2.36 9.24
C ASN A 114 21.94 -2.30 8.94
N SER A 115 21.28 -1.19 9.27
CA SER A 115 19.86 -1.01 9.04
C SER A 115 19.56 -0.02 7.92
N PHE A 116 18.51 -0.27 7.16
CA PHE A 116 18.03 0.57 6.07
C PHE A 116 16.65 1.15 6.36
N LEU A 117 16.53 2.46 6.33
CA LEU A 117 15.25 3.15 6.52
C LEU A 117 14.53 3.31 5.18
N LEU A 118 13.40 2.62 5.04
CA LEU A 118 12.54 2.75 3.87
C LEU A 118 11.82 4.10 3.82
N PRO A 119 11.60 4.65 2.62
CA PRO A 119 10.86 5.90 2.45
C PRO A 119 9.40 5.75 2.88
N PHE A 120 8.83 6.84 3.41
CA PHE A 120 7.43 6.86 3.81
C PHE A 120 6.51 6.59 2.61
N GLY A 121 5.50 5.73 2.82
CA GLY A 121 4.58 5.30 1.76
C GLY A 121 5.25 4.46 0.67
N TYR A 122 6.55 4.14 0.83
CA TYR A 122 7.39 3.51 -0.21
C TYR A 122 7.55 4.40 -1.45
N ASP A 123 7.53 5.72 -1.25
CA ASP A 123 7.70 6.70 -2.33
C ASP A 123 9.17 6.80 -2.73
N ASP A 124 9.57 5.93 -3.64
CA ASP A 124 10.89 5.83 -4.23
C ASP A 124 10.75 5.52 -5.72
N GLU A 125 11.57 6.15 -6.56
CA GLU A 125 11.51 5.97 -8.01
C GLU A 125 11.90 4.55 -8.43
N GLU A 126 12.84 3.92 -7.73
CA GLU A 126 13.21 2.52 -7.98
C GLU A 126 12.02 1.59 -7.71
N ILE A 127 11.31 1.77 -6.59
CA ILE A 127 10.11 0.99 -6.26
C ILE A 127 8.99 1.21 -7.31
N ILE A 128 8.83 2.44 -7.79
CA ILE A 128 7.82 2.75 -8.81
C ILE A 128 8.17 2.09 -10.14
N ASN A 129 9.42 2.19 -10.58
CA ASN A 129 9.87 1.59 -11.83
C ASN A 129 9.79 0.06 -11.79
N ASP A 130 10.24 -0.56 -10.70
CA ASP A 130 10.08 -2.00 -10.47
C ASP A 130 8.59 -2.40 -10.50
N GLY A 131 7.74 -1.63 -9.82
CA GLY A 131 6.31 -1.87 -9.78
C GLY A 131 5.66 -1.82 -11.16
N ILE A 132 6.07 -0.89 -12.01
CA ILE A 132 5.60 -0.81 -13.41
C ILE A 132 5.97 -2.07 -14.18
N GLU A 133 7.23 -2.49 -14.10
CA GLU A 133 7.70 -3.68 -14.81
C GLU A 133 7.07 -4.98 -14.25
N ILE A 134 6.96 -5.09 -12.93
CA ILE A 134 6.29 -6.23 -12.29
C ILE A 134 4.85 -6.33 -12.80
N ILE A 135 4.06 -5.24 -12.71
CA ILE A 135 2.66 -5.29 -13.11
C ILE A 135 2.50 -5.56 -14.60
N LYS A 136 3.30 -4.95 -15.46
CA LYS A 136 3.27 -5.25 -16.91
C LYS A 136 3.43 -6.74 -17.22
N ASN A 137 4.25 -7.43 -16.44
CA ASN A 137 4.58 -8.85 -16.66
C ASN A 137 3.68 -9.82 -15.88
N LEU A 138 2.81 -9.32 -14.98
CA LEU A 138 1.96 -10.19 -14.18
C LEU A 138 0.81 -10.83 -14.97
N TYR A 139 0.31 -10.13 -15.94
CA TYR A 139 -0.91 -10.50 -16.64
C TYR A 139 -0.92 -9.93 -18.07
N ASP A 140 -1.60 -10.60 -18.98
CA ASP A 140 -1.89 -10.06 -20.31
C ASP A 140 -3.07 -9.07 -20.18
N TRP A 141 -2.72 -7.80 -19.91
CA TRP A 141 -3.70 -6.78 -19.54
C TRP A 141 -4.63 -6.44 -20.69
N ASN A 142 -5.92 -6.66 -20.50
CA ASN A 142 -6.95 -6.15 -21.37
C ASN A 142 -6.90 -4.62 -21.45
N SER A 143 -7.43 -4.05 -22.52
CA SER A 143 -7.59 -2.62 -22.63
C SER A 143 -8.76 -2.16 -21.77
N TYR A 144 -8.48 -1.51 -20.64
CA TYR A 144 -9.49 -0.89 -19.78
C TYR A 144 -9.67 0.59 -20.13
N ASP A 145 -10.92 1.06 -20.12
CA ASP A 145 -11.21 2.49 -20.25
C ASP A 145 -10.79 3.27 -19.01
N GLU A 146 -10.98 2.65 -17.84
CA GLU A 146 -10.66 3.24 -16.54
C GLU A 146 -10.00 2.21 -15.61
N VAL A 147 -8.97 2.65 -14.89
CA VAL A 147 -8.38 1.88 -13.79
C VAL A 147 -8.50 2.68 -12.50
N TRP A 148 -9.11 2.07 -11.51
CA TRP A 148 -9.45 2.69 -10.24
C TRP A 148 -8.59 2.16 -9.11
N SER A 149 -8.12 3.05 -8.26
CA SER A 149 -7.41 2.70 -7.02
C SER A 149 -7.70 3.71 -5.92
N VAL A 150 -7.42 3.34 -4.69
CA VAL A 150 -7.42 4.28 -3.58
C VAL A 150 -6.05 4.96 -3.49
N ILE A 151 -6.03 6.26 -3.23
CA ILE A 151 -4.80 7.06 -3.15
C ILE A 151 -4.60 7.61 -1.75
N SER A 152 -3.37 7.40 -1.21
CA SER A 152 -2.83 8.10 -0.05
C SER A 152 -1.44 8.64 -0.40
N SER A 153 -0.39 7.82 -0.50
CA SER A 153 0.95 8.24 -0.93
C SER A 153 1.13 8.38 -2.45
N GLY A 154 0.14 7.97 -3.24
CA GLY A 154 0.20 8.03 -4.69
C GLY A 154 1.08 7.00 -5.40
N VAL A 155 1.88 6.20 -4.68
CA VAL A 155 2.83 5.24 -5.27
C VAL A 155 2.14 4.26 -6.21
N LEU A 156 1.11 3.53 -5.74
CA LEU A 156 0.36 2.62 -6.61
C LEU A 156 -0.25 3.33 -7.81
N SER A 157 -0.87 4.49 -7.58
CA SER A 157 -1.48 5.26 -8.68
C SER A 157 -0.48 5.60 -9.76
N ARG A 158 0.75 6.01 -9.40
CA ARG A 158 1.83 6.31 -10.37
C ARG A 158 2.30 5.06 -11.10
N ILE A 159 2.39 3.93 -10.41
CA ILE A 159 2.67 2.63 -11.04
C ILE A 159 1.60 2.29 -12.07
N LEU A 160 0.32 2.34 -11.70
CA LEU A 160 -0.81 2.07 -12.61
C LEU A 160 -0.83 3.04 -13.80
N GLN A 161 -0.44 4.30 -13.60
CA GLN A 161 -0.29 5.27 -14.70
C GLN A 161 0.80 4.86 -15.70
N GLY A 162 1.89 4.26 -15.23
CA GLY A 162 2.98 3.74 -16.07
C GLY A 162 2.62 2.45 -16.82
N VAL A 163 1.71 1.66 -16.27
CA VAL A 163 1.23 0.41 -16.89
C VAL A 163 0.09 0.69 -17.88
N PHE A 164 -0.95 1.37 -17.44
CA PHE A 164 -2.18 1.61 -18.20
C PHE A 164 -2.16 2.98 -18.89
N ILE A 165 -1.21 3.18 -19.81
CA ILE A 165 -0.92 4.48 -20.43
C ILE A 165 -2.16 5.06 -21.14
N LYS A 166 -2.99 4.23 -21.77
CA LYS A 166 -4.17 4.64 -22.54
C LYS A 166 -5.44 4.76 -21.68
N SER A 167 -5.45 4.17 -20.49
CA SER A 167 -6.61 4.19 -19.60
C SER A 167 -6.67 5.49 -18.79
N LYS A 168 -7.88 5.90 -18.41
CA LYS A 168 -8.06 6.92 -17.39
C LYS A 168 -7.76 6.32 -16.02
N ILE A 169 -6.87 6.94 -15.29
CA ILE A 169 -6.60 6.54 -13.91
C ILE A 169 -7.47 7.38 -13.00
N ILE A 170 -8.28 6.70 -12.18
CA ILE A 170 -9.18 7.33 -11.22
C ILE A 170 -8.71 6.97 -9.81
N GLY A 171 -8.41 7.98 -9.02
CA GLY A 171 -7.94 7.83 -7.66
C GLY A 171 -8.97 8.26 -6.62
N VAL A 172 -9.41 7.37 -5.75
CA VAL A 172 -10.23 7.75 -4.59
C VAL A 172 -9.29 8.18 -3.48
N ARG A 173 -9.14 9.50 -3.29
CA ARG A 173 -8.23 10.08 -2.30
C ARG A 173 -8.77 9.92 -0.89
N ILE A 174 -7.93 9.37 -0.01
CA ILE A 174 -8.15 9.31 1.44
C ILE A 174 -6.95 9.88 2.19
N GLY A 175 -7.21 10.50 3.33
CA GLY A 175 -6.15 11.08 4.17
C GLY A 175 -5.79 12.50 3.78
N HIS A 176 -4.50 12.77 3.58
CA HIS A 176 -4.00 14.11 3.29
C HIS A 176 -4.32 14.58 1.86
N GLN A 177 -4.13 15.86 1.63
CA GLN A 177 -4.18 16.43 0.30
C GLN A 177 -2.95 15.97 -0.48
N THR A 178 -3.19 15.34 -1.63
CA THR A 178 -2.11 14.86 -2.51
C THR A 178 -1.40 16.04 -3.19
N THR A 179 -0.08 15.93 -3.30
CA THR A 179 0.73 16.81 -4.13
C THR A 179 0.54 16.48 -5.62
N GLU A 180 0.98 17.37 -6.51
CA GLU A 180 0.97 17.12 -7.96
C GLU A 180 1.78 15.86 -8.32
N LYS A 181 2.92 15.64 -7.65
CA LYS A 181 3.75 14.44 -7.83
C LYS A 181 3.00 13.17 -7.44
N GLU A 182 2.31 13.17 -6.30
CA GLU A 182 1.54 12.01 -5.83
C GLU A 182 0.32 11.71 -6.71
N GLN A 183 -0.30 12.75 -7.25
CA GLN A 183 -1.46 12.63 -8.14
C GLN A 183 -1.06 12.17 -9.55
N GLY A 184 0.00 12.76 -10.13
CA GLY A 184 0.32 12.60 -11.53
C GLY A 184 -0.87 12.98 -12.43
N ARG A 185 -1.19 12.13 -13.41
CA ARG A 185 -2.34 12.33 -14.32
C ARG A 185 -3.67 11.75 -13.82
N ALA A 186 -3.71 11.22 -12.60
CA ALA A 186 -4.93 10.63 -12.07
C ALA A 186 -6.03 11.68 -11.82
N LYS A 187 -7.25 11.37 -12.21
CA LYS A 187 -8.43 12.14 -11.79
C LYS A 187 -8.77 11.76 -10.36
N LEU A 188 -8.84 12.73 -9.47
CA LEU A 188 -9.15 12.50 -8.06
C LEU A 188 -10.65 12.60 -7.77
N LEU A 189 -11.13 11.65 -7.00
CA LEU A 189 -12.37 11.71 -6.25
C LEU A 189 -12.03 11.78 -4.77
N VAL A 190 -12.60 12.73 -4.06
CA VAL A 190 -12.35 12.87 -2.62
C VAL A 190 -13.28 11.94 -1.85
N SER A 191 -12.69 11.01 -1.10
CA SER A 191 -13.47 10.16 -0.22
C SER A 191 -14.12 10.98 0.90
N ARG A 192 -15.35 10.64 1.25
CA ARG A 192 -16.04 11.18 2.42
C ARG A 192 -15.47 10.68 3.76
N TYR A 193 -14.64 9.66 3.71
CA TYR A 193 -14.04 9.05 4.90
C TYR A 193 -12.71 9.69 5.26
N GLU A 194 -12.55 9.98 6.53
CA GLU A 194 -11.23 10.25 7.11
C GLU A 194 -10.36 8.98 7.07
N PHE A 195 -9.04 9.14 7.00
CA PHE A 195 -8.10 8.02 6.98
C PHE A 195 -8.29 7.06 8.16
N ARG A 196 -8.52 7.59 9.37
CA ARG A 196 -8.65 6.81 10.61
C ARG A 196 -10.01 6.10 10.79
N ARG A 197 -11.00 6.41 9.97
CA ARG A 197 -12.33 5.80 10.04
C ARG A 197 -12.38 4.58 9.12
N THR A 198 -13.01 3.51 9.60
CA THR A 198 -13.30 2.34 8.76
C THR A 198 -14.45 2.62 7.80
N CYS A 199 -14.45 1.92 6.67
CA CYS A 199 -15.59 1.90 5.75
C CYS A 199 -16.81 1.29 6.43
N VAL A 200 -17.98 1.92 6.28
CA VAL A 200 -19.24 1.39 6.85
C VAL A 200 -19.66 0.11 6.13
N ILE A 201 -20.27 -0.83 6.86
CA ILE A 201 -20.56 -2.19 6.38
C ILE A 201 -21.28 -2.20 5.02
N LYS A 202 -22.31 -1.39 4.85
CA LYS A 202 -23.13 -1.33 3.62
C LYS A 202 -22.40 -0.84 2.35
N GLU A 203 -21.17 -0.37 2.48
CA GLU A 203 -20.36 0.17 1.37
C GLU A 203 -19.09 -0.65 1.13
N ARG A 204 -18.89 -1.69 1.93
CA ARG A 204 -17.77 -2.60 1.75
C ARG A 204 -17.95 -3.45 0.50
N PRO A 205 -16.84 -3.80 -0.17
CA PRO A 205 -16.91 -4.79 -1.25
C PRO A 205 -17.31 -6.17 -0.69
N PRO A 206 -17.85 -7.07 -1.55
CA PRO A 206 -18.20 -8.43 -1.16
C PRO A 206 -16.98 -9.39 -1.09
N PHE A 207 -15.79 -8.87 -1.06
CA PHE A 207 -14.51 -9.57 -0.94
C PHE A 207 -13.65 -8.95 0.16
N PRO A 208 -12.63 -9.66 0.68
CA PRO A 208 -11.68 -9.12 1.64
C PRO A 208 -11.00 -7.86 1.10
N SER A 209 -11.04 -6.79 1.88
CA SER A 209 -10.49 -5.50 1.48
C SER A 209 -10.17 -4.67 2.72
N ASN A 210 -9.08 -3.94 2.70
CA ASN A 210 -8.67 -3.13 3.84
C ASN A 210 -9.70 -2.06 4.18
N LEU A 211 -10.29 -2.13 5.40
CA LEU A 211 -11.39 -1.27 5.84
C LEU A 211 -11.01 0.20 5.99
N TYR A 212 -9.73 0.47 6.23
CA TYR A 212 -9.21 1.83 6.35
C TYR A 212 -8.82 2.42 4.99
N TYR A 213 -8.71 1.58 3.95
CA TYR A 213 -8.13 1.94 2.67
C TYR A 213 -9.03 1.54 1.50
N ASP A 214 -8.79 0.40 0.86
CA ASP A 214 -9.41 0.02 -0.42
C ASP A 214 -10.93 -0.09 -0.37
N SER A 215 -11.49 -0.57 0.74
CA SER A 215 -12.94 -0.66 0.93
C SER A 215 -13.67 0.68 0.72
N LYS A 216 -13.00 1.81 0.94
CA LYS A 216 -13.57 3.15 0.77
C LYS A 216 -13.69 3.57 -0.70
N GLY A 217 -12.97 2.90 -1.58
CA GLY A 217 -13.00 3.13 -3.01
C GLY A 217 -14.07 2.33 -3.74
N TRP A 218 -14.57 1.24 -3.12
CA TRP A 218 -15.48 0.32 -3.76
C TRP A 218 -16.81 0.96 -4.19
N LYS A 219 -17.53 1.58 -3.26
CA LYS A 219 -18.82 2.21 -3.59
C LYS A 219 -18.69 3.28 -4.67
N PRO A 220 -17.77 4.26 -4.60
CA PRO A 220 -17.54 5.19 -5.70
C PRO A 220 -17.24 4.50 -7.03
N PHE A 221 -16.47 3.41 -7.01
CA PHE A 221 -16.17 2.62 -8.20
C PHE A 221 -17.44 2.02 -8.81
N VAL A 222 -18.24 1.31 -8.03
CA VAL A 222 -19.50 0.68 -8.52
C VAL A 222 -20.47 1.72 -9.09
N GLU A 223 -20.63 2.86 -8.41
CA GLU A 223 -21.59 3.89 -8.78
C GLU A 223 -21.17 4.75 -9.99
N GLN A 224 -19.86 4.94 -10.21
CA GLN A 224 -19.38 5.98 -11.15
C GLN A 224 -18.49 5.45 -12.28
N SER A 225 -17.99 4.21 -12.18
CA SER A 225 -17.10 3.67 -13.21
C SER A 225 -17.86 3.26 -14.47
N LYS A 226 -17.15 3.31 -15.60
CA LYS A 226 -17.65 2.77 -16.87
C LYS A 226 -17.77 1.24 -16.85
N SER A 227 -18.39 0.68 -17.89
CA SER A 227 -18.56 -0.78 -18.00
C SER A 227 -17.23 -1.53 -18.10
N ASN A 228 -16.25 -0.99 -18.83
CA ASN A 228 -14.93 -1.58 -19.02
C ASN A 228 -13.93 -0.94 -18.07
N SER A 229 -14.02 -1.28 -16.78
CA SER A 229 -13.19 -0.69 -15.72
C SER A 229 -12.62 -1.75 -14.79
N LEU A 230 -11.40 -1.51 -14.32
CA LEU A 230 -10.70 -2.33 -13.36
C LEU A 230 -10.60 -1.61 -12.01
N PHE A 231 -10.93 -2.29 -10.92
CA PHE A 231 -10.66 -1.84 -9.56
C PHE A 231 -9.45 -2.58 -8.97
N TRP A 232 -8.49 -1.85 -8.43
CA TRP A 232 -7.32 -2.43 -7.79
C TRP A 232 -7.53 -2.54 -6.29
N ASN A 233 -7.71 -3.77 -5.79
CA ASN A 233 -7.82 -4.08 -4.37
C ASN A 233 -6.43 -4.46 -3.82
N CYS A 234 -5.81 -3.56 -3.05
CA CYS A 234 -4.40 -3.68 -2.65
C CYS A 234 -4.14 -4.73 -1.59
N GLY A 235 -5.12 -5.03 -0.73
CA GLY A 235 -4.91 -5.95 0.36
C GLY A 235 -6.16 -6.24 1.18
N GLY A 236 -6.13 -7.36 1.87
CA GLY A 236 -7.17 -7.78 2.81
C GLY A 236 -7.01 -7.17 4.21
N ASN A 237 -7.81 -7.68 5.14
CA ASN A 237 -7.72 -7.38 6.58
C ASN A 237 -6.93 -8.48 7.28
#